data_319011b99de44ee0b367428498c4cdf2
#
_entry.id   319011b99de44ee0b367428498c4cdf2
#
_cell.length_a   1.000
_cell.length_b   1.000
_cell.length_c   1.000
_cell.angle_alpha   90.00
_cell.angle_beta   90.00
_cell.angle_gamma   90.00
#
_symmetry.space_group_name_H-M   'P 1'
#
loop_
_entity.id
_entity.type
_entity.pdbx_description
1 polymer ?
#
loop_
_entity_poly.entity_id
_entity_poly.type
_entity_poly.pdbx_seq_one_letter_code
_entity_poly.pdbx_strand_id
1 'polypeptide(L)'
;MTAFRPENPLIVQSDRTLLLEVAHPDFERIRDELARFAELVKSPEHIHTYRITPLSLWNASASGVACGEMLETLERWSKYPVPQNLIQEIQDHGTRYGRLRLVKKGDRLAQEMEDRGLFWEIENQKSLQGLLAEPYPDQKGVYLESGMRGEVKLQLIRLGHPVQDMAGYRPGDPLAFGLRSALLTTDRPFALRSYQKAAADVFHAGGGPEGGAGVLVLPCGAGKTIIGMACMAKLQTHTLILTTNVTAVKQWKQELLDKTSLAEDQIGLYTGDTKEIKPVTVATYQILTYRKSKGSPFEHFKIFEAANWGLVVYDEVHMLPAPVFRAVAE
;
A
#
# COMPACT_ATOMS: atom_id res chain seq x y z
N MET A 1 37.44 -1.60 9.34
CA MET A 1 36.83 -1.75 10.68
C MET A 1 36.27 -0.41 11.08
N THR A 2 34.97 -0.25 11.04
CA THR A 2 34.29 0.95 11.56
C THR A 2 34.50 0.99 13.08
N ALA A 3 35.07 2.08 13.59
CA ALA A 3 35.36 2.24 15.01
C ALA A 3 34.06 2.46 15.80
N PHE A 4 34.06 2.15 17.10
CA PHE A 4 32.99 2.52 18.02
C PHE A 4 32.83 4.05 18.04
N ARG A 5 31.59 4.53 17.86
CA ARG A 5 31.20 5.95 17.81
C ARG A 5 30.18 6.25 18.91
N PRO A 6 30.61 6.57 20.13
CA PRO A 6 29.70 6.75 21.27
C PRO A 6 28.71 7.89 21.08
N GLU A 7 29.03 8.88 20.25
CA GLU A 7 28.21 10.04 19.92
C GLU A 7 27.01 9.70 19.03
N ASN A 8 27.06 8.58 18.31
CA ASN A 8 25.98 8.17 17.40
C ASN A 8 24.78 7.59 18.18
N PRO A 9 23.54 7.88 17.78
CA PRO A 9 22.36 7.48 18.55
C PRO A 9 21.77 6.11 18.16
N LEU A 10 22.26 5.46 17.11
CA LEU A 10 21.66 4.25 16.57
C LEU A 10 22.44 3.01 17.01
N ILE A 11 21.73 2.01 17.49
CA ILE A 11 22.27 0.66 17.75
C ILE A 11 21.63 -0.30 16.77
N VAL A 12 22.44 -0.93 15.93
CA VAL A 12 22.02 -1.90 14.93
C VAL A 12 22.32 -3.31 15.46
N GLN A 13 21.29 -4.12 15.62
CA GLN A 13 21.42 -5.49 16.15
C GLN A 13 21.38 -6.53 15.02
N SER A 14 22.01 -7.68 15.25
CA SER A 14 22.07 -8.78 14.27
C SER A 14 20.71 -9.45 13.98
N ASP A 15 19.71 -9.25 14.83
CA ASP A 15 18.36 -9.75 14.67
C ASP A 15 17.45 -8.80 13.87
N ARG A 16 18.05 -7.80 13.18
CA ARG A 16 17.36 -6.76 12.36
C ARG A 16 16.65 -5.69 13.19
N THR A 17 16.85 -5.66 14.49
CA THR A 17 16.31 -4.62 15.38
C THR A 17 17.22 -3.41 15.38
N LEU A 18 16.64 -2.23 15.27
CA LEU A 18 17.32 -0.94 15.35
C LEU A 18 16.78 -0.19 16.56
N LEU A 19 17.69 0.30 17.42
CA LEU A 19 17.33 1.11 18.58
C LEU A 19 17.85 2.52 18.37
N LEU A 20 16.95 3.53 18.36
CA LEU A 20 17.27 4.94 18.14
C LEU A 20 17.01 5.76 19.40
N GLU A 21 18.03 6.44 19.90
CA GLU A 21 17.94 7.34 21.06
C GLU A 21 17.18 8.63 20.72
N VAL A 22 16.09 8.91 21.45
CA VAL A 22 15.21 10.07 21.18
C VAL A 22 15.86 11.40 21.59
N ALA A 23 16.74 11.39 22.61
CA ALA A 23 17.38 12.61 23.11
C ALA A 23 18.49 13.19 22.18
N HIS A 24 18.83 12.49 21.09
CA HIS A 24 19.86 12.95 20.17
C HIS A 24 19.37 14.15 19.33
N PRO A 25 20.22 15.19 19.09
CA PRO A 25 19.83 16.37 18.33
C PRO A 25 19.30 16.09 16.92
N ASP A 26 19.85 15.09 16.23
CA ASP A 26 19.44 14.68 14.89
C ASP A 26 18.32 13.62 14.88
N PHE A 27 17.67 13.36 16.01
CA PHE A 27 16.65 12.30 16.13
C PHE A 27 15.60 12.35 15.00
N GLU A 28 15.01 13.52 14.74
CA GLU A 28 13.94 13.66 13.74
C GLU A 28 14.44 13.30 12.34
N ARG A 29 15.64 13.75 11.99
CA ARG A 29 16.25 13.43 10.70
C ARG A 29 16.52 11.93 10.57
N ILE A 30 17.12 11.32 11.59
CA ILE A 30 17.45 9.90 11.57
C ILE A 30 16.18 9.05 11.54
N ARG A 31 15.16 9.43 12.30
CA ARG A 31 13.83 8.82 12.27
C ARG A 31 13.26 8.79 10.84
N ASP A 32 13.33 9.93 10.14
CA ASP A 32 12.78 10.06 8.79
C ASP A 32 13.61 9.27 7.77
N GLU A 33 14.93 9.22 7.91
CA GLU A 33 15.80 8.38 7.09
C GLU A 33 15.52 6.88 7.31
N LEU A 34 15.38 6.43 8.56
CA LEU A 34 15.07 5.04 8.89
C LEU A 34 13.66 4.61 8.45
N ALA A 35 12.67 5.48 8.56
CA ALA A 35 11.29 5.21 8.17
C ALA A 35 11.14 4.84 6.68
N ARG A 36 12.14 5.14 5.84
CA ARG A 36 12.14 4.79 4.42
C ARG A 36 12.37 3.30 4.16
N PHE A 37 13.03 2.57 5.11
CA PHE A 37 13.38 1.15 4.93
C PHE A 37 13.27 0.28 6.18
N ALA A 38 12.78 0.83 7.29
CA ALA A 38 12.56 0.10 8.54
C ALA A 38 11.19 0.45 9.13
N GLU A 39 10.56 -0.53 9.74
CA GLU A 39 9.23 -0.42 10.36
C GLU A 39 9.36 0.01 11.83
N LEU A 40 8.63 1.05 12.25
CA LEU A 40 8.54 1.44 13.66
C LEU A 40 7.73 0.38 14.43
N VAL A 41 8.38 -0.28 15.39
CA VAL A 41 7.75 -1.33 16.23
C VAL A 41 7.26 -0.76 17.55
N LYS A 42 8.09 0.10 18.20
CA LYS A 42 7.77 0.73 19.47
C LYS A 42 8.36 2.14 19.53
N SER A 43 7.66 3.06 20.18
CA SER A 43 8.07 4.46 20.33
C SER A 43 7.97 4.96 21.78
N PRO A 44 8.65 4.32 22.76
CA PRO A 44 8.74 4.86 24.12
C PRO A 44 9.49 6.18 24.16
N GLU A 45 9.39 6.92 25.27
CA GLU A 45 9.92 8.27 25.44
C GLU A 45 11.42 8.43 25.15
N HIS A 46 12.23 7.40 25.45
CA HIS A 46 13.71 7.52 25.36
C HIS A 46 14.33 6.77 24.19
N ILE A 47 13.76 5.66 23.75
CA ILE A 47 14.33 4.82 22.69
C ILE A 47 13.24 4.31 21.77
N HIS A 48 13.30 4.67 20.49
CA HIS A 48 12.45 4.09 19.47
C HIS A 48 13.06 2.79 18.95
N THR A 49 12.20 1.79 18.75
CA THR A 49 12.57 0.50 18.19
C THR A 49 12.04 0.36 16.78
N TYR A 50 12.93 0.12 15.84
CA TYR A 50 12.59 -0.21 14.45
C TYR A 50 12.98 -1.64 14.12
N ARG A 51 12.41 -2.19 13.07
CA ARG A 51 12.78 -3.50 12.53
C ARG A 51 12.92 -3.42 11.02
N ILE A 52 14.01 -3.99 10.51
CA ILE A 52 14.18 -4.24 9.08
C ILE A 52 13.53 -5.60 8.76
N THR A 53 12.63 -5.61 7.77
CA THR A 53 11.99 -6.83 7.28
C THR A 53 12.23 -6.97 5.77
N PRO A 54 12.14 -8.17 5.19
CA PRO A 54 12.18 -8.31 3.72
C PRO A 54 11.19 -7.37 3.03
N LEU A 55 9.98 -7.24 3.58
CA LEU A 55 8.94 -6.37 3.04
C LEU A 55 9.34 -4.89 3.11
N SER A 56 9.91 -4.43 4.23
CA SER A 56 10.35 -3.03 4.34
C SER A 56 11.48 -2.69 3.36
N LEU A 57 12.39 -3.64 3.09
CA LEU A 57 13.45 -3.48 2.08
C LEU A 57 12.90 -3.44 0.66
N TRP A 58 11.94 -4.30 0.34
CA TRP A 58 11.29 -4.30 -0.98
C TRP A 58 10.47 -3.03 -1.22
N ASN A 59 9.75 -2.54 -0.21
CA ASN A 59 9.03 -1.27 -0.27
C ASN A 59 9.98 -0.08 -0.47
N ALA A 60 11.13 -0.09 0.22
CA ALA A 60 12.17 0.91 0.05
C ALA A 60 12.71 0.91 -1.40
N SER A 61 13.05 -0.28 -1.93
CA SER A 61 13.50 -0.43 -3.31
C SER A 61 12.45 0.01 -4.33
N ALA A 62 11.17 -0.32 -4.09
CA ALA A 62 10.05 0.13 -4.89
C ALA A 62 9.88 1.66 -4.90
N SER A 63 10.25 2.31 -3.79
CA SER A 63 10.25 3.78 -3.64
C SER A 63 11.54 4.43 -4.13
N GLY A 64 12.45 3.69 -4.78
CA GLY A 64 13.69 4.19 -5.35
C GLY A 64 14.85 4.33 -4.35
N VAL A 65 14.75 3.77 -3.15
CA VAL A 65 15.84 3.77 -2.15
C VAL A 65 16.82 2.65 -2.50
N ALA A 66 18.04 3.02 -2.88
CA ALA A 66 19.08 2.06 -3.21
C ALA A 66 19.62 1.33 -1.96
N CYS A 67 20.04 0.07 -2.09
CA CYS A 67 20.66 -0.69 -0.99
C CYS A 67 21.88 0.03 -0.39
N GLY A 68 22.69 0.67 -1.24
CA GLY A 68 23.83 1.48 -0.79
C GLY A 68 23.42 2.60 0.14
N GLU A 69 22.35 3.33 -0.18
CA GLU A 69 21.81 4.41 0.65
C GLU A 69 21.31 3.90 2.02
N MET A 70 20.66 2.74 2.05
CA MET A 70 20.24 2.11 3.30
C MET A 70 21.44 1.77 4.19
N LEU A 71 22.47 1.15 3.61
CA LEU A 71 23.70 0.79 4.31
C LEU A 71 24.47 2.02 4.79
N GLU A 72 24.62 3.03 3.94
CA GLU A 72 25.25 4.29 4.31
C GLU A 72 24.54 4.98 5.49
N THR A 73 23.21 4.95 5.52
CA THR A 73 22.41 5.49 6.63
C THR A 73 22.71 4.74 7.92
N LEU A 74 22.72 3.41 7.89
CA LEU A 74 23.04 2.60 9.05
C LEU A 74 24.48 2.85 9.53
N GLU A 75 25.46 2.85 8.63
CA GLU A 75 26.88 3.07 8.96
C GLU A 75 27.16 4.48 9.49
N ARG A 76 26.47 5.48 8.99
CA ARG A 76 26.60 6.89 9.41
C ARG A 76 26.18 7.07 10.86
N TRP A 77 25.03 6.48 11.23
CA TRP A 77 24.39 6.76 12.50
C TRP A 77 24.61 5.70 13.58
N SER A 78 25.18 4.55 13.24
CA SER A 78 25.39 3.45 14.20
C SER A 78 26.53 3.74 15.18
N LYS A 79 26.29 3.42 16.49
CA LYS A 79 27.32 3.43 17.54
C LYS A 79 28.37 2.36 17.33
N TYR A 80 27.95 1.21 16.83
CA TYR A 80 28.78 0.01 16.64
C TYR A 80 28.86 -0.33 15.15
N PRO A 81 29.85 -1.12 14.74
CA PRO A 81 29.86 -1.66 13.38
C PRO A 81 28.55 -2.35 13.05
N VAL A 82 28.01 -2.08 11.86
CA VAL A 82 26.80 -2.77 11.38
C VAL A 82 27.10 -4.26 11.25
N PRO A 83 26.27 -5.15 11.80
CA PRO A 83 26.48 -6.60 11.72
C PRO A 83 26.57 -7.10 10.28
N GLN A 84 27.58 -7.92 9.98
CA GLN A 84 27.85 -8.40 8.62
C GLN A 84 26.67 -9.21 8.02
N ASN A 85 25.99 -10.00 8.85
CA ASN A 85 24.80 -10.74 8.41
C ASN A 85 23.69 -9.80 7.95
N LEU A 86 23.51 -8.65 8.62
CA LEU A 86 22.48 -7.69 8.23
C LEU A 86 22.85 -6.96 6.92
N ILE A 87 24.13 -6.63 6.73
CA ILE A 87 24.63 -6.07 5.46
C ILE A 87 24.31 -7.03 4.30
N GLN A 88 24.62 -8.32 4.48
CA GLN A 88 24.34 -9.33 3.48
C GLN A 88 22.82 -9.46 3.18
N GLU A 89 22.01 -9.48 4.24
CA GLU A 89 20.55 -9.56 4.08
C GLU A 89 19.96 -8.34 3.36
N ILE A 90 20.43 -7.13 3.66
CA ILE A 90 19.98 -5.91 2.95
C ILE A 90 20.34 -6.01 1.47
N GLN A 91 21.54 -6.47 1.14
CA GLN A 91 21.96 -6.67 -0.25
C GLN A 91 21.13 -7.75 -0.94
N ASP A 92 20.96 -8.91 -0.30
CA ASP A 92 20.24 -10.05 -0.87
C ASP A 92 18.75 -9.73 -1.13
N HIS A 93 18.08 -9.08 -0.17
CA HIS A 93 16.67 -8.72 -0.33
C HIS A 93 16.47 -7.50 -1.22
N GLY A 94 17.29 -6.47 -1.07
CA GLY A 94 17.12 -5.23 -1.83
C GLY A 94 17.36 -5.41 -3.33
N THR A 95 18.22 -6.35 -3.74
CA THR A 95 18.47 -6.66 -5.17
C THR A 95 17.41 -7.56 -5.81
N ARG A 96 16.48 -8.12 -5.04
CA ARG A 96 15.41 -8.98 -5.58
C ARG A 96 14.28 -8.20 -6.25
N TYR A 97 14.05 -6.96 -5.83
CA TYR A 97 13.01 -6.12 -6.44
C TYR A 97 13.36 -5.78 -7.88
N GLY A 98 12.37 -5.86 -8.78
CA GLY A 98 12.55 -5.62 -10.21
C GLY A 98 12.97 -6.83 -11.06
N ARG A 99 13.40 -7.94 -10.43
CA ARG A 99 13.71 -9.20 -11.14
C ARG A 99 12.45 -9.91 -11.66
N LEU A 100 11.32 -9.71 -10.99
CA LEU A 100 9.99 -10.14 -11.41
C LEU A 100 9.15 -8.91 -11.74
N ARG A 101 8.65 -8.85 -12.96
CA ARG A 101 7.81 -7.74 -13.43
C ARG A 101 6.47 -8.27 -13.92
N LEU A 102 5.39 -7.78 -13.33
CA LEU A 102 4.05 -8.02 -13.84
C LEU A 102 3.71 -6.97 -14.87
N VAL A 103 3.44 -7.39 -16.08
CA VAL A 103 3.20 -6.51 -17.23
C VAL A 103 1.88 -6.85 -17.91
N LYS A 104 1.36 -5.89 -18.69
CA LYS A 104 0.22 -6.12 -19.57
C LYS A 104 0.73 -6.38 -20.99
N LYS A 105 0.37 -7.53 -21.58
CA LYS A 105 0.65 -7.88 -22.99
C LYS A 105 -0.66 -8.10 -23.75
N GLY A 106 -1.02 -7.13 -24.56
CA GLY A 106 -2.35 -7.09 -25.18
C GLY A 106 -3.42 -6.98 -24.09
N ASP A 107 -4.36 -7.89 -24.07
CA ASP A 107 -5.45 -7.93 -23.06
C ASP A 107 -5.13 -8.85 -21.87
N ARG A 108 -3.97 -9.50 -21.84
CA ARG A 108 -3.56 -10.44 -20.80
C ARG A 108 -2.49 -9.87 -19.89
N LEU A 109 -2.47 -10.35 -18.66
CA LEU A 109 -1.38 -10.11 -17.73
C LEU A 109 -0.33 -11.20 -17.87
N ALA A 110 0.92 -10.83 -17.68
CA ALA A 110 2.04 -11.76 -17.73
C ALA A 110 3.08 -11.40 -16.66
N GLN A 111 3.70 -12.43 -16.10
CA GLN A 111 4.83 -12.32 -15.20
C GLN A 111 6.11 -12.50 -16.01
N GLU A 112 6.90 -11.45 -16.14
CA GLU A 112 8.22 -11.50 -16.73
C GLU A 112 9.31 -11.73 -15.68
N MET A 113 10.33 -12.50 -16.03
CA MET A 113 11.48 -12.86 -15.20
C MET A 113 12.77 -12.34 -15.81
N GLU A 114 13.70 -11.93 -14.98
CA GLU A 114 15.01 -11.43 -15.41
C GLU A 114 15.79 -12.48 -16.23
N ASP A 115 15.74 -13.73 -15.80
CA ASP A 115 16.48 -14.83 -16.42
C ASP A 115 15.69 -16.16 -16.40
N ARG A 116 16.21 -17.15 -17.14
CA ARG A 116 15.62 -18.49 -17.23
C ARG A 116 15.72 -19.28 -15.92
N GLY A 117 16.72 -19.03 -15.09
CA GLY A 117 16.88 -19.70 -13.80
C GLY A 117 15.70 -19.38 -12.89
N LEU A 118 15.37 -18.08 -12.80
CA LEU A 118 14.23 -17.60 -12.05
C LEU A 118 12.89 -18.11 -12.65
N PHE A 119 12.79 -18.21 -13.99
CA PHE A 119 11.61 -18.80 -14.63
C PHE A 119 11.40 -20.25 -14.17
N TRP A 120 12.42 -21.11 -14.20
CA TRP A 120 12.31 -22.49 -13.78
C TRP A 120 12.00 -22.63 -12.27
N GLU A 121 12.58 -21.76 -11.45
CA GLU A 121 12.30 -21.72 -10.02
C GLU A 121 10.82 -21.42 -9.76
N ILE A 122 10.24 -20.44 -10.46
CA ILE A 122 8.84 -20.01 -10.28
C ILE A 122 7.86 -21.01 -10.88
N GLU A 123 8.09 -21.50 -12.10
CA GLU A 123 7.19 -22.43 -12.79
C GLU A 123 6.99 -23.74 -12.02
N ASN A 124 8.03 -24.22 -11.35
CA ASN A 124 7.97 -25.46 -10.56
C ASN A 124 7.33 -25.29 -9.17
N GLN A 125 6.89 -24.10 -8.79
CA GLN A 125 6.24 -23.88 -7.49
C GLN A 125 4.81 -24.42 -7.47
N LYS A 126 4.56 -25.38 -6.57
CA LYS A 126 3.22 -25.97 -6.40
C LYS A 126 2.14 -24.95 -6.07
N SER A 127 2.50 -23.90 -5.33
CA SER A 127 1.57 -22.84 -4.93
C SER A 127 1.13 -21.93 -6.09
N LEU A 128 1.82 -21.99 -7.23
CA LEU A 128 1.50 -21.22 -8.43
C LEU A 128 0.79 -22.05 -9.50
N GLN A 129 0.65 -23.37 -9.30
CA GLN A 129 -0.08 -24.24 -10.23
C GLN A 129 -1.53 -23.82 -10.32
N GLY A 130 -2.03 -23.67 -11.55
CA GLY A 130 -3.39 -23.20 -11.83
C GLY A 130 -3.60 -21.69 -11.73
N LEU A 131 -2.56 -20.94 -11.31
CA LEU A 131 -2.56 -19.47 -11.34
C LEU A 131 -1.83 -18.92 -12.58
N LEU A 132 -0.91 -19.72 -13.12
CA LEU A 132 -0.12 -19.44 -14.32
C LEU A 132 -0.70 -20.22 -15.50
N ALA A 133 -0.71 -19.58 -16.68
CA ALA A 133 -1.13 -20.14 -17.95
C ALA A 133 0.09 -20.57 -18.79
N GLU A 134 0.08 -20.36 -20.10
CA GLU A 134 1.18 -20.76 -20.96
C GLU A 134 2.44 -19.89 -20.80
N PRO A 135 3.64 -20.50 -20.82
CA PRO A 135 4.90 -19.78 -20.79
C PRO A 135 5.20 -19.09 -22.12
N TYR A 136 6.12 -18.12 -22.08
CA TYR A 136 6.71 -17.55 -23.27
C TYR A 136 7.63 -18.55 -23.97
N PRO A 137 7.79 -18.46 -25.33
CA PRO A 137 8.69 -19.34 -26.06
C PRO A 137 10.16 -19.24 -25.62
N ASP A 138 10.60 -18.08 -25.14
CA ASP A 138 11.97 -17.82 -24.67
C ASP A 138 12.21 -18.20 -23.21
N GLN A 139 11.16 -18.68 -22.50
CA GLN A 139 11.21 -19.06 -21.10
C GLN A 139 11.67 -17.93 -20.16
N LYS A 140 11.26 -16.69 -20.45
CA LYS A 140 11.50 -15.52 -19.61
C LYS A 140 10.20 -14.87 -19.12
N GLY A 141 9.09 -15.54 -19.29
CA GLY A 141 7.81 -15.06 -18.82
C GLY A 141 6.72 -16.11 -18.96
N VAL A 142 5.62 -15.87 -18.27
CA VAL A 142 4.44 -16.72 -18.27
C VAL A 142 3.19 -15.85 -18.18
N TYR A 143 2.15 -16.19 -18.93
CA TYR A 143 0.87 -15.52 -18.80
C TYR A 143 0.18 -15.92 -17.49
N LEU A 144 -0.65 -15.04 -16.96
CA LEU A 144 -1.48 -15.32 -15.80
C LEU A 144 -2.86 -15.81 -16.24
N GLU A 145 -3.45 -16.70 -15.45
CA GLU A 145 -4.87 -16.97 -15.53
C GLU A 145 -5.70 -15.73 -15.19
N SER A 146 -6.88 -15.62 -15.79
CA SER A 146 -7.74 -14.45 -15.62
C SER A 146 -8.13 -14.25 -14.16
N GLY A 147 -8.00 -13.02 -13.66
CA GLY A 147 -8.33 -12.67 -12.27
C GLY A 147 -7.28 -13.05 -11.22
N MET A 148 -6.18 -13.72 -11.59
CA MET A 148 -5.20 -14.25 -10.63
C MET A 148 -4.09 -13.26 -10.23
N ARG A 149 -4.18 -11.97 -10.63
CA ARG A 149 -3.17 -10.94 -10.33
C ARG A 149 -2.80 -10.86 -8.85
N GLY A 150 -3.79 -10.78 -7.98
CA GLY A 150 -3.57 -10.64 -6.54
C GLY A 150 -2.97 -11.90 -5.92
N GLU A 151 -3.51 -13.06 -6.26
CA GLU A 151 -3.06 -14.35 -5.72
C GLU A 151 -1.63 -14.68 -6.17
N VAL A 152 -1.29 -14.48 -7.45
CA VAL A 152 0.08 -14.68 -7.96
C VAL A 152 1.07 -13.81 -7.20
N LYS A 153 0.78 -12.50 -7.02
CA LYS A 153 1.64 -11.60 -6.25
C LYS A 153 1.80 -12.05 -4.80
N LEU A 154 0.72 -12.48 -4.16
CA LEU A 154 0.76 -12.96 -2.78
C LEU A 154 1.63 -14.21 -2.64
N GLN A 155 1.48 -15.19 -3.53
CA GLN A 155 2.28 -16.41 -3.50
C GLN A 155 3.76 -16.12 -3.77
N LEU A 156 4.07 -15.25 -4.73
CA LEU A 156 5.45 -14.86 -5.03
C LEU A 156 6.12 -14.13 -3.85
N ILE A 157 5.41 -13.23 -3.17
CA ILE A 157 5.90 -12.59 -1.93
C ILE A 157 6.19 -13.63 -0.83
N ARG A 158 5.31 -14.62 -0.64
CA ARG A 158 5.53 -15.71 0.33
C ARG A 158 6.75 -16.57 0.01
N LEU A 159 7.07 -16.71 -1.26
CA LEU A 159 8.28 -17.40 -1.75
C LEU A 159 9.54 -16.52 -1.68
N GLY A 160 9.42 -15.26 -1.25
CA GLY A 160 10.55 -14.33 -1.14
C GLY A 160 10.88 -13.60 -2.45
N HIS A 161 9.96 -13.57 -3.40
CA HIS A 161 10.10 -12.92 -4.69
C HIS A 161 9.15 -11.71 -4.80
N PRO A 162 9.62 -10.49 -4.53
CA PRO A 162 8.81 -9.28 -4.72
C PRO A 162 8.54 -9.03 -6.21
N VAL A 163 7.33 -8.61 -6.51
CA VAL A 163 6.90 -8.32 -7.89
C VAL A 163 6.81 -6.82 -8.11
N GLN A 164 7.54 -6.31 -9.11
CA GLN A 164 7.34 -4.97 -9.63
C GLN A 164 6.12 -4.97 -10.56
N ASP A 165 5.05 -4.33 -10.14
CA ASP A 165 3.80 -4.34 -10.87
C ASP A 165 3.73 -3.17 -11.86
N MET A 166 4.02 -3.44 -13.12
CA MET A 166 4.03 -2.49 -14.23
C MET A 166 2.78 -2.61 -15.12
N ALA A 167 1.80 -3.46 -14.74
CA ALA A 167 0.62 -3.71 -15.55
C ALA A 167 -0.39 -2.55 -15.55
N GLY A 168 -0.24 -1.61 -14.62
CA GLY A 168 -1.17 -0.51 -14.41
C GLY A 168 -2.55 -1.00 -13.92
N TYR A 169 -3.49 -0.08 -13.89
CA TYR A 169 -4.88 -0.31 -13.51
C TYR A 169 -5.81 0.13 -14.64
N ARG A 170 -7.02 -0.40 -14.67
CA ARG A 170 -8.06 0.11 -15.57
C ARG A 170 -8.54 1.46 -15.06
N PRO A 171 -8.67 2.47 -15.92
CA PRO A 171 -9.31 3.72 -15.52
C PRO A 171 -10.77 3.44 -15.16
N GLY A 172 -11.25 4.09 -14.10
CA GLY A 172 -12.68 4.09 -13.77
C GLY A 172 -13.43 5.14 -14.60
N ASP A 173 -14.75 5.20 -14.37
CA ASP A 173 -15.56 6.27 -14.96
C ASP A 173 -15.12 7.64 -14.40
N PRO A 174 -15.01 8.68 -15.24
CA PRO A 174 -14.53 9.98 -14.81
C PRO A 174 -15.52 10.68 -13.87
N LEU A 175 -14.98 11.34 -12.85
CA LEU A 175 -15.72 12.19 -11.92
C LEU A 175 -14.91 13.44 -11.60
N ALA A 176 -15.27 14.56 -12.21
CA ALA A 176 -14.56 15.81 -12.00
C ALA A 176 -14.98 16.46 -10.67
N PHE A 177 -14.04 16.61 -9.77
CA PHE A 177 -14.17 17.35 -8.51
C PHE A 177 -12.80 17.73 -7.96
N GLY A 178 -12.75 18.59 -6.94
CA GLY A 178 -11.53 19.01 -6.28
C GLY A 178 -11.73 19.22 -4.78
N LEU A 179 -10.63 19.44 -4.07
CA LEU A 179 -10.67 19.89 -2.69
C LEU A 179 -11.06 21.34 -2.63
N ARG A 180 -11.86 21.73 -1.64
CA ARG A 180 -12.21 23.12 -1.37
C ARG A 180 -11.03 23.87 -0.78
N SER A 181 -10.99 25.20 -0.93
CA SER A 181 -10.05 26.07 -0.23
C SER A 181 -10.55 26.53 1.15
N ALA A 182 -11.85 26.33 1.43
CA ALA A 182 -12.48 26.57 2.71
C ALA A 182 -13.51 25.46 3.03
N LEU A 183 -13.72 25.18 4.29
CA LEU A 183 -14.73 24.23 4.78
C LEU A 183 -16.14 24.76 4.45
N LEU A 184 -17.00 23.89 3.92
CA LEU A 184 -18.37 24.28 3.59
C LEU A 184 -19.19 24.67 4.83
N THR A 185 -18.97 24.01 5.95
CA THR A 185 -19.75 24.17 7.19
C THR A 185 -19.37 25.40 8.01
N THR A 186 -18.10 25.86 7.93
CA THR A 186 -17.58 26.90 8.84
C THR A 186 -16.89 28.04 8.11
N ASP A 187 -16.73 27.95 6.79
CA ASP A 187 -15.98 28.89 5.95
C ASP A 187 -14.52 29.12 6.39
N ARG A 188 -13.98 28.24 7.22
CA ARG A 188 -12.58 28.31 7.63
C ARG A 188 -11.66 27.85 6.52
N PRO A 189 -10.50 28.50 6.33
CA PRO A 189 -9.53 28.06 5.34
C PRO A 189 -9.17 26.58 5.50
N PHE A 190 -9.14 25.84 4.40
CA PHE A 190 -8.79 24.44 4.34
C PHE A 190 -7.66 24.23 3.33
N ALA A 191 -6.59 23.60 3.78
CA ALA A 191 -5.47 23.21 2.93
C ALA A 191 -4.86 21.90 3.44
N LEU A 192 -4.30 21.12 2.52
CA LEU A 192 -3.53 19.94 2.88
C LEU A 192 -2.25 20.32 3.62
N ARG A 193 -1.93 19.62 4.68
CA ARG A 193 -0.62 19.68 5.32
C ARG A 193 0.43 19.10 4.37
N SER A 194 1.70 19.50 4.54
CA SER A 194 2.80 19.06 3.66
C SER A 194 2.88 17.53 3.51
N TYR A 195 2.80 16.79 4.61
CA TYR A 195 2.84 15.33 4.60
C TYR A 195 1.60 14.69 3.93
N GLN A 196 0.42 15.33 4.04
CA GLN A 196 -0.80 14.84 3.38
C GLN A 196 -0.70 14.98 1.87
N LYS A 197 -0.16 16.12 1.42
CA LYS A 197 0.13 16.34 0.01
C LYS A 197 1.16 15.35 -0.50
N ALA A 198 2.28 15.19 0.22
CA ALA A 198 3.35 14.27 -0.15
C ALA A 198 2.83 12.81 -0.24
N ALA A 199 2.01 12.36 0.71
CA ALA A 199 1.42 11.02 0.67
C ALA A 199 0.52 10.81 -0.57
N ALA A 200 -0.31 11.80 -0.92
CA ALA A 200 -1.14 11.71 -2.12
C ALA A 200 -0.31 11.79 -3.42
N ASP A 201 0.81 12.53 -3.42
CA ASP A 201 1.75 12.61 -4.55
C ASP A 201 2.45 11.27 -4.78
N VAL A 202 2.95 10.64 -3.70
CA VAL A 202 3.57 9.30 -3.76
C VAL A 202 2.58 8.25 -4.24
N PHE A 203 1.36 8.24 -3.71
CA PHE A 203 0.31 7.32 -4.18
C PHE A 203 0.03 7.49 -5.67
N HIS A 204 -0.05 8.71 -6.16
CA HIS A 204 -0.35 9.00 -7.56
C HIS A 204 0.83 8.72 -8.49
N ALA A 205 2.08 8.84 -8.02
CA ALA A 205 3.33 8.62 -8.76
C ALA A 205 3.32 9.25 -10.17
N GLY A 206 2.78 10.47 -10.30
CA GLY A 206 2.64 11.16 -11.59
C GLY A 206 1.68 10.50 -12.59
N GLY A 207 0.84 9.56 -12.15
CA GLY A 207 -0.03 8.75 -13.02
C GLY A 207 0.69 7.58 -13.69
N GLY A 208 1.91 7.28 -13.28
CA GLY A 208 2.69 6.16 -13.80
C GLY A 208 2.18 4.78 -13.34
N PRO A 209 2.64 3.70 -13.98
CA PRO A 209 2.18 2.34 -13.69
C PRO A 209 2.55 1.83 -12.29
N GLU A 210 3.53 2.44 -11.64
CA GLU A 210 3.95 2.12 -10.27
C GLU A 210 3.09 2.80 -9.20
N GLY A 211 2.25 3.76 -9.59
CA GLY A 211 1.30 4.44 -8.72
C GLY A 211 -0.05 3.72 -8.62
N GLY A 212 -0.95 4.30 -7.83
CA GLY A 212 -2.35 3.87 -7.73
C GLY A 212 -2.63 2.74 -6.73
N ALA A 213 -1.62 2.25 -6.01
CA ALA A 213 -1.79 1.30 -4.91
C ALA A 213 -0.83 1.60 -3.76
N GLY A 214 -1.27 1.37 -2.53
CA GLY A 214 -0.43 1.57 -1.36
C GLY A 214 -1.19 1.43 -0.04
N VAL A 215 -0.45 1.36 1.06
CA VAL A 215 -0.99 1.36 2.42
C VAL A 215 -0.47 2.58 3.16
N LEU A 216 -1.38 3.35 3.75
CA LEU A 216 -1.09 4.54 4.52
C LEU A 216 -1.14 4.24 6.01
N VAL A 217 -0.02 4.32 6.70
CA VAL A 217 0.08 4.09 8.15
C VAL A 217 0.36 5.41 8.85
N LEU A 218 -0.63 5.90 9.60
CA LEU A 218 -0.56 7.18 10.33
C LEU A 218 -1.24 7.06 11.69
N PRO A 219 -0.82 7.87 12.68
CA PRO A 219 -1.50 7.95 13.97
C PRO A 219 -2.97 8.35 13.83
N CYS A 220 -3.77 8.07 14.87
CA CYS A 220 -5.13 8.58 14.95
C CYS A 220 -5.13 10.12 14.91
N GLY A 221 -6.11 10.71 14.24
CA GLY A 221 -6.20 12.17 14.11
C GLY A 221 -5.26 12.84 13.11
N ALA A 222 -4.33 12.11 12.47
CA ALA A 222 -3.44 12.66 11.44
C ALA A 222 -4.14 12.98 10.11
N GLY A 223 -5.44 12.68 9.98
CA GLY A 223 -6.22 13.03 8.78
C GLY A 223 -6.06 12.04 7.63
N LYS A 224 -6.07 10.73 7.91
CA LYS A 224 -6.10 9.66 6.89
C LYS A 224 -7.20 9.87 5.85
N THR A 225 -8.41 10.22 6.31
CA THR A 225 -9.56 10.55 5.45
C THR A 225 -9.27 11.68 4.47
N ILE A 226 -8.55 12.72 4.93
CA ILE A 226 -8.15 13.87 4.08
C ILE A 226 -7.19 13.41 2.98
N ILE A 227 -6.25 12.52 3.29
CA ILE A 227 -5.33 11.97 2.29
C ILE A 227 -6.10 11.12 1.28
N GLY A 228 -7.06 10.29 1.75
CA GLY A 228 -7.96 9.55 0.85
C GLY A 228 -8.69 10.47 -0.12
N MET A 229 -9.28 11.58 0.36
CA MET A 229 -9.91 12.59 -0.49
C MET A 229 -8.93 13.28 -1.45
N ALA A 230 -7.69 13.52 -1.02
CA ALA A 230 -6.66 14.08 -1.89
C ALA A 230 -6.26 13.11 -3.01
N CYS A 231 -6.19 11.80 -2.74
CA CYS A 231 -5.98 10.77 -3.75
C CYS A 231 -7.15 10.70 -4.74
N MET A 232 -8.39 10.73 -4.23
CA MET A 232 -9.60 10.78 -5.06
C MET A 232 -9.60 12.00 -6.00
N ALA A 233 -9.28 13.19 -5.47
CA ALA A 233 -9.23 14.44 -6.23
C ALA A 233 -8.12 14.44 -7.30
N LYS A 234 -7.04 13.68 -7.10
CA LYS A 234 -6.00 13.50 -8.13
C LYS A 234 -6.43 12.55 -9.24
N LEU A 235 -7.13 11.48 -8.89
CA LEU A 235 -7.57 10.47 -9.87
C LEU A 235 -8.82 10.89 -10.62
N GLN A 236 -9.69 11.69 -10.03
CA GLN A 236 -10.96 12.19 -10.62
C GLN A 236 -11.80 11.08 -11.25
N THR A 237 -12.04 10.01 -10.49
CA THR A 237 -12.73 8.81 -10.95
C THR A 237 -13.77 8.34 -9.95
N HIS A 238 -14.71 7.50 -10.40
CA HIS A 238 -15.65 6.82 -9.51
C HIS A 238 -14.91 6.09 -8.42
N THR A 239 -15.34 6.26 -7.18
CA THR A 239 -14.64 5.74 -5.99
C THR A 239 -15.58 4.95 -5.09
N LEU A 240 -15.14 3.74 -4.70
CA LEU A 240 -15.76 2.93 -3.67
C LEU A 240 -14.94 3.05 -2.37
N ILE A 241 -15.58 3.49 -1.28
CA ILE A 241 -14.95 3.62 0.04
C ILE A 241 -15.54 2.56 0.96
N LEU A 242 -14.70 1.74 1.56
CA LEU A 242 -15.07 0.67 2.46
C LEU A 242 -14.65 1.00 3.88
N THR A 243 -15.58 0.94 4.82
CA THR A 243 -15.33 1.32 6.21
C THR A 243 -16.00 0.36 7.20
N THR A 244 -15.71 0.52 8.49
CA THR A 244 -16.03 -0.49 9.50
C THR A 244 -17.48 -0.50 9.97
N ASN A 245 -18.17 0.65 9.96
CA ASN A 245 -19.52 0.75 10.51
C ASN A 245 -20.30 1.95 9.91
N VAL A 246 -21.59 2.00 10.20
CA VAL A 246 -22.50 3.03 9.66
C VAL A 246 -22.14 4.44 10.14
N THR A 247 -21.58 4.60 11.33
CA THR A 247 -21.12 5.90 11.84
C THR A 247 -19.98 6.43 10.98
N ALA A 248 -19.00 5.59 10.66
CA ALA A 248 -17.90 5.94 9.78
C ALA A 248 -18.38 6.26 8.35
N VAL A 249 -19.39 5.53 7.83
CA VAL A 249 -20.03 5.85 6.54
C VAL A 249 -20.60 7.27 6.55
N LYS A 250 -21.33 7.64 7.59
CA LYS A 250 -21.91 9.01 7.73
C LYS A 250 -20.81 10.06 7.89
N GLN A 251 -19.76 9.75 8.64
CA GLN A 251 -18.61 10.65 8.80
C GLN A 251 -17.90 10.89 7.45
N TRP A 252 -17.64 9.86 6.67
CA TRP A 252 -17.07 10.01 5.33
C TRP A 252 -17.93 10.89 4.44
N LYS A 253 -19.28 10.70 4.41
CA LYS A 253 -20.18 11.55 3.65
C LYS A 253 -20.05 13.02 4.05
N GLN A 254 -20.07 13.31 5.35
CA GLN A 254 -19.94 14.69 5.87
C GLN A 254 -18.59 15.30 5.51
N GLU A 255 -17.50 14.56 5.68
CA GLU A 255 -16.15 15.01 5.33
C GLU A 255 -16.02 15.31 3.83
N LEU A 256 -16.58 14.45 2.97
CA LEU A 256 -16.62 14.66 1.51
C LEU A 256 -17.37 15.94 1.15
N LEU A 257 -18.56 16.15 1.68
CA LEU A 257 -19.38 17.36 1.43
C LEU A 257 -18.70 18.63 1.94
N ASP A 258 -18.07 18.56 3.11
CA ASP A 258 -17.44 19.71 3.75
C ASP A 258 -16.15 20.17 3.04
N LYS A 259 -15.37 19.21 2.54
CA LYS A 259 -13.98 19.44 2.06
C LYS A 259 -13.78 19.30 0.57
N THR A 260 -14.79 18.82 -0.17
CA THR A 260 -14.69 18.65 -1.62
C THR A 260 -15.82 19.39 -2.35
N SER A 261 -15.68 19.57 -3.65
CA SER A 261 -16.73 20.15 -4.49
C SER A 261 -17.80 19.13 -4.93
N LEU A 262 -17.79 17.91 -4.37
CA LEU A 262 -18.83 16.90 -4.65
C LEU A 262 -20.21 17.40 -4.18
N ALA A 263 -21.21 17.16 -5.00
CA ALA A 263 -22.61 17.39 -4.66
C ALA A 263 -23.19 16.17 -3.91
N GLU A 264 -24.25 16.38 -3.13
CA GLU A 264 -24.84 15.32 -2.32
C GLU A 264 -25.42 14.16 -3.15
N ASP A 265 -25.92 14.45 -4.33
CA ASP A 265 -26.43 13.47 -5.30
C ASP A 265 -25.34 12.60 -5.93
N GLN A 266 -24.06 12.98 -5.81
CA GLN A 266 -22.90 12.20 -6.26
C GLN A 266 -22.36 11.23 -5.20
N ILE A 267 -22.87 11.31 -3.94
CA ILE A 267 -22.41 10.49 -2.81
C ILE A 267 -23.50 9.52 -2.39
N GLY A 268 -23.27 8.23 -2.58
CA GLY A 268 -24.17 7.15 -2.18
C GLY A 268 -23.72 6.46 -0.89
N LEU A 269 -24.68 5.98 -0.10
CA LEU A 269 -24.44 5.18 1.08
C LEU A 269 -24.92 3.76 0.85
N TYR A 270 -24.04 2.78 1.14
CA TYR A 270 -24.35 1.36 0.96
C TYR A 270 -24.17 0.61 2.29
N THR A 271 -25.26 0.49 3.03
CA THR A 271 -25.30 -0.08 4.38
C THR A 271 -26.43 -1.10 4.51
N GLY A 272 -26.72 -1.56 5.73
CA GLY A 272 -27.90 -2.39 6.01
C GLY A 272 -29.21 -1.74 5.57
N ASP A 273 -29.36 -0.47 5.86
CA ASP A 273 -30.64 0.27 5.66
C ASP A 273 -30.72 0.96 4.29
N THR A 274 -29.59 1.41 3.75
CA THR A 274 -29.51 2.20 2.51
C THR A 274 -28.68 1.45 1.47
N LYS A 275 -29.11 1.42 0.21
CA LYS A 275 -28.47 0.70 -0.91
C LYS A 275 -28.28 1.62 -2.14
N GLU A 276 -27.70 2.80 -1.92
CA GLU A 276 -27.43 3.75 -3.00
C GLU A 276 -26.04 3.52 -3.60
N ILE A 277 -25.99 3.34 -4.92
CA ILE A 277 -24.75 3.28 -5.68
C ILE A 277 -24.67 4.55 -6.52
N LYS A 278 -23.64 5.37 -6.29
CA LYS A 278 -23.39 6.65 -6.94
C LYS A 278 -21.90 6.78 -7.27
N PRO A 279 -21.48 7.80 -8.03
CA PRO A 279 -20.06 7.96 -8.40
C PRO A 279 -19.06 7.85 -7.25
N VAL A 280 -19.41 8.37 -6.07
CA VAL A 280 -18.70 8.07 -4.82
C VAL A 280 -19.63 7.27 -3.92
N THR A 281 -19.29 6.04 -3.63
CA THR A 281 -20.14 5.18 -2.77
C THR A 281 -19.36 4.78 -1.52
N VAL A 282 -19.95 5.01 -0.36
CA VAL A 282 -19.38 4.61 0.93
C VAL A 282 -20.16 3.42 1.50
N ALA A 283 -19.48 2.30 1.68
CA ALA A 283 -20.07 1.03 2.12
C ALA A 283 -19.42 0.52 3.42
N THR A 284 -20.12 -0.32 4.16
CA THR A 284 -19.52 -1.03 5.30
C THR A 284 -18.98 -2.38 4.88
N TYR A 285 -17.89 -2.85 5.49
CA TYR A 285 -17.40 -4.22 5.31
C TYR A 285 -18.45 -5.27 5.63
N GLN A 286 -19.27 -5.03 6.68
CA GLN A 286 -20.29 -5.97 7.14
C GLN A 286 -21.35 -6.25 6.08
N ILE A 287 -21.82 -5.23 5.34
CA ILE A 287 -22.81 -5.45 4.30
C ILE A 287 -22.25 -6.28 3.16
N LEU A 288 -20.99 -6.05 2.77
CA LEU A 288 -20.36 -6.80 1.69
C LEU A 288 -20.16 -8.26 2.06
N THR A 289 -19.82 -8.52 3.32
CA THR A 289 -19.56 -9.88 3.81
C THR A 289 -20.80 -10.57 4.39
N TYR A 290 -21.98 -9.95 4.26
CA TYR A 290 -23.23 -10.57 4.68
C TYR A 290 -23.60 -11.76 3.79
N ARG A 291 -24.01 -12.86 4.43
CA ARG A 291 -24.52 -14.09 3.80
C ARG A 291 -25.77 -14.56 4.54
N LYS A 292 -26.73 -15.08 3.78
CA LYS A 292 -27.93 -15.70 4.38
C LYS A 292 -27.61 -16.97 5.15
N SER A 293 -26.61 -17.73 4.68
CA SER A 293 -26.12 -18.94 5.34
C SER A 293 -24.64 -19.17 5.07
N LYS A 294 -23.98 -19.99 5.91
CA LYS A 294 -22.59 -20.41 5.70
C LYS A 294 -22.49 -21.20 4.38
N GLY A 295 -21.74 -20.65 3.41
CA GLY A 295 -21.60 -21.27 2.08
C GLY A 295 -22.40 -20.58 0.96
N SER A 296 -23.36 -19.71 1.28
CA SER A 296 -24.00 -18.87 0.26
C SER A 296 -23.04 -17.82 -0.30
N PRO A 297 -23.20 -17.41 -1.58
CA PRO A 297 -22.42 -16.32 -2.14
C PRO A 297 -22.69 -15.01 -1.39
N PHE A 298 -21.74 -14.08 -1.47
CA PHE A 298 -21.90 -12.74 -0.93
C PHE A 298 -22.85 -11.91 -1.81
N GLU A 299 -24.09 -11.70 -1.35
CA GLU A 299 -25.14 -11.04 -2.13
C GLU A 299 -24.77 -9.62 -2.60
N HIS A 300 -23.93 -8.93 -1.82
CA HIS A 300 -23.57 -7.54 -2.05
C HIS A 300 -22.24 -7.36 -2.78
N PHE A 301 -21.52 -8.43 -3.15
CA PHE A 301 -20.30 -8.32 -3.95
C PHE A 301 -20.54 -7.73 -5.35
N LYS A 302 -21.76 -7.83 -5.85
CA LYS A 302 -22.16 -7.17 -7.10
C LYS A 302 -21.90 -5.65 -7.12
N ILE A 303 -21.65 -5.01 -5.97
CA ILE A 303 -21.27 -3.58 -5.91
C ILE A 303 -19.96 -3.33 -6.67
N PHE A 304 -19.02 -4.29 -6.67
CA PHE A 304 -17.76 -4.15 -7.39
C PHE A 304 -17.95 -4.12 -8.92
N GLU A 305 -19.04 -4.70 -9.41
CA GLU A 305 -19.41 -4.73 -10.83
C GLU A 305 -20.46 -3.68 -11.20
N ALA A 306 -21.08 -3.03 -10.21
CA ALA A 306 -22.19 -2.12 -10.40
C ALA A 306 -21.79 -0.77 -10.99
N ALA A 307 -20.51 -0.42 -10.95
CA ALA A 307 -19.91 0.75 -11.57
C ALA A 307 -18.47 0.45 -11.96
N ASN A 308 -17.93 1.23 -12.89
CA ASN A 308 -16.52 1.14 -13.26
C ASN A 308 -15.69 1.96 -12.28
N TRP A 309 -15.37 1.36 -11.13
CA TRP A 309 -14.59 1.99 -10.05
C TRP A 309 -13.13 2.17 -10.48
N GLY A 310 -12.63 3.41 -10.43
CA GLY A 310 -11.21 3.69 -10.67
C GLY A 310 -10.39 3.73 -9.38
N LEU A 311 -11.03 3.83 -8.21
CA LEU A 311 -10.38 3.79 -6.91
C LEU A 311 -11.23 3.00 -5.91
N VAL A 312 -10.59 2.13 -5.14
CA VAL A 312 -11.18 1.52 -3.94
C VAL A 312 -10.36 1.93 -2.72
N VAL A 313 -11.01 2.56 -1.76
CA VAL A 313 -10.39 2.98 -0.49
C VAL A 313 -10.82 2.03 0.62
N TYR A 314 -9.86 1.38 1.26
CA TYR A 314 -10.09 0.54 2.44
C TYR A 314 -9.73 1.34 3.69
N ASP A 315 -10.72 1.82 4.42
CA ASP A 315 -10.52 2.48 5.71
C ASP A 315 -10.40 1.44 6.82
N GLU A 316 -9.50 1.68 7.80
CA GLU A 316 -9.15 0.74 8.87
C GLU A 316 -8.72 -0.65 8.33
N VAL A 317 -7.82 -0.65 7.39
CA VAL A 317 -7.32 -1.83 6.65
C VAL A 317 -6.77 -2.94 7.56
N HIS A 318 -6.42 -2.64 8.80
CA HIS A 318 -5.99 -3.62 9.80
C HIS A 318 -7.06 -4.69 10.13
N MET A 319 -8.33 -4.46 9.76
CA MET A 319 -9.40 -5.43 9.90
C MET A 319 -9.44 -6.47 8.77
N LEU A 320 -8.83 -6.20 7.62
CA LEU A 320 -8.83 -7.11 6.46
C LEU A 320 -8.21 -8.50 6.71
N PRO A 321 -7.21 -8.68 7.60
CA PRO A 321 -6.70 -10.02 7.92
C PRO A 321 -7.74 -10.97 8.52
N ALA A 322 -8.86 -10.46 9.05
CA ALA A 322 -9.96 -11.32 9.50
C ALA A 322 -10.56 -12.11 8.30
N PRO A 323 -10.74 -13.46 8.43
CA PRO A 323 -11.11 -14.30 7.28
C PRO A 323 -12.38 -13.86 6.54
N VAL A 324 -13.31 -13.20 7.25
CA VAL A 324 -14.57 -12.71 6.67
C VAL A 324 -14.35 -11.47 5.80
N PHE A 325 -13.45 -10.55 6.21
CA PHE A 325 -13.20 -9.30 5.49
C PHE A 325 -12.12 -9.46 4.41
N ARG A 326 -11.27 -10.47 4.51
CA ARG A 326 -10.25 -10.77 3.52
C ARG A 326 -10.84 -10.98 2.11
N ALA A 327 -12.00 -11.64 2.03
CA ALA A 327 -12.71 -11.85 0.77
C ALA A 327 -13.08 -10.55 0.01
N VAL A 328 -13.07 -9.40 0.68
CA VAL A 328 -13.35 -8.09 0.07
C VAL A 328 -12.11 -7.50 -0.62
N ALA A 329 -10.92 -7.97 -0.24
CA ALA A 329 -9.63 -7.51 -0.80
C ALA A 329 -9.05 -8.48 -1.86
N GLU A 330 -9.54 -9.72 -1.91
CA GLU A 330 -9.25 -10.73 -2.92
C GLU A 330 -10.19 -10.62 -4.13
#